data_6e119b46906cd2b31e0051f0054860b3
#
_entry.id   6e119b46906cd2b31e0051f0054860b3
#
_cell.length_a   1.000
_cell.length_b   1.000
_cell.length_c   1.000
_cell.angle_alpha   90.00
_cell.angle_beta   90.00
_cell.angle_gamma   90.00
#
_symmetry.space_group_name_H-M   'P 1'
#
loop_
_entity.id
_entity.type
_entity.pdbx_description
1 polymer ?
#
loop_
_entity_poly.entity_id
_entity_poly.type
_entity_poly.pdbx_seq_one_letter_code
_entity_poly.pdbx_strand_id
1 'polypeptide(L)'
;MPEKKNTGPSYETIMRDLEARRFSPIYILMGEESYYIDKISDYIATHVLKPEERDFNQNIVFGADVTASQIVDSAKAYPMMAEKRVVIVKESQNLKGTEALEKYFKNPVASTILVLCHKNGSIDKRKKIIPSAQAGGGVIFESKKLYERELPGFIETYLRQHQVTIEPKAAQMIADHVGADLNRLTSELDKLLLSHLTTNGRVTPEVVEKEIGVSKDFNAFELRNAIIYRDIYKANLIIKYFDNNPKAGSLFSFLPMIFTYFENLMIAYYAPNRNNEN
;
A
#
# COMPACT_ATOMS: atom_id res chain seq x y z
N MET A 1 11.29 -3.71 -20.85
CA MET A 1 10.43 -4.90 -20.80
C MET A 1 9.00 -4.43 -20.77
N PRO A 2 8.07 -4.97 -21.58
CA PRO A 2 6.69 -4.54 -21.54
C PRO A 2 6.09 -4.86 -20.16
N GLU A 3 5.49 -3.86 -19.53
CA GLU A 3 4.73 -4.01 -18.29
C GLU A 3 3.69 -5.11 -18.46
N LYS A 4 3.77 -6.15 -17.61
CA LYS A 4 2.69 -7.14 -17.52
C LYS A 4 1.43 -6.39 -17.06
N LYS A 5 0.48 -6.18 -17.98
CA LYS A 5 -0.83 -5.61 -17.66
C LYS A 5 -1.42 -6.39 -16.49
N ASN A 6 -1.71 -5.68 -15.41
CA ASN A 6 -2.45 -6.23 -14.29
C ASN A 6 -3.84 -6.58 -14.81
N THR A 7 -4.21 -7.86 -14.82
CA THR A 7 -5.47 -8.34 -15.40
C THR A 7 -6.64 -8.27 -14.42
N GLY A 8 -6.43 -7.77 -13.21
CA GLY A 8 -7.44 -7.60 -12.17
C GLY A 8 -7.89 -6.14 -12.02
N PRO A 9 -8.98 -5.88 -11.25
CA PRO A 9 -9.44 -4.54 -10.95
C PRO A 9 -8.40 -3.77 -10.13
N SER A 10 -8.35 -2.44 -10.27
CA SER A 10 -7.50 -1.58 -9.45
C SER A 10 -8.09 -1.44 -8.03
N TYR A 11 -7.25 -0.97 -7.09
CA TYR A 11 -7.68 -0.65 -5.73
C TYR A 11 -8.85 0.33 -5.72
N GLU A 12 -8.78 1.41 -6.49
CA GLU A 12 -9.82 2.44 -6.59
C GLU A 12 -11.13 1.88 -7.14
N THR A 13 -11.04 0.94 -8.09
CA THR A 13 -12.24 0.27 -8.63
C THR A 13 -12.91 -0.58 -7.57
N ILE A 14 -12.12 -1.35 -6.80
CA ILE A 14 -12.66 -2.18 -5.73
C ILE A 14 -13.29 -1.30 -4.64
N MET A 15 -12.61 -0.25 -4.20
CA MET A 15 -13.14 0.65 -3.16
C MET A 15 -14.44 1.32 -3.60
N ARG A 16 -14.50 1.84 -4.84
CA ARG A 16 -15.72 2.42 -5.40
C ARG A 16 -16.89 1.42 -5.43
N ASP A 17 -16.63 0.14 -5.75
CA ASP A 17 -17.67 -0.88 -5.75
C ASP A 17 -18.14 -1.22 -4.33
N LEU A 18 -17.21 -1.28 -3.37
CA LEU A 18 -17.54 -1.49 -1.95
C LEU A 18 -18.36 -0.32 -1.37
N GLU A 19 -17.97 0.92 -1.66
CA GLU A 19 -18.69 2.14 -1.24
C GLU A 19 -20.11 2.19 -1.84
N ALA A 20 -20.26 1.72 -3.08
CA ALA A 20 -21.56 1.57 -3.73
C ALA A 20 -22.33 0.32 -3.26
N ARG A 21 -21.87 -0.38 -2.22
CA ARG A 21 -22.43 -1.62 -1.65
C ARG A 21 -22.57 -2.77 -2.67
N ARG A 22 -21.73 -2.78 -3.71
CA ARG A 22 -21.62 -3.87 -4.68
C ARG A 22 -20.56 -4.87 -4.21
N PHE A 23 -20.99 -5.88 -3.48
CA PHE A 23 -20.12 -6.88 -2.89
C PHE A 23 -20.03 -8.14 -3.76
N SER A 24 -18.84 -8.60 -4.03
CA SER A 24 -18.57 -9.91 -4.63
C SER A 24 -18.55 -11.00 -3.56
N PRO A 25 -18.93 -12.24 -3.88
CA PRO A 25 -18.96 -13.32 -2.90
C PRO A 25 -17.55 -13.77 -2.46
N ILE A 26 -16.53 -13.48 -3.27
CA ILE A 26 -15.15 -13.90 -3.01
C ILE A 26 -14.21 -12.72 -3.31
N TYR A 27 -13.28 -12.47 -2.40
CA TYR A 27 -12.13 -11.59 -2.61
C TYR A 27 -10.85 -12.36 -2.33
N ILE A 28 -9.96 -12.45 -3.32
CA ILE A 28 -8.58 -12.90 -3.13
C ILE A 28 -7.70 -11.67 -3.26
N LEU A 29 -7.24 -11.18 -2.12
CA LEU A 29 -6.37 -10.00 -2.00
C LEU A 29 -4.95 -10.50 -1.77
N MET A 30 -4.04 -10.29 -2.71
CA MET A 30 -2.69 -10.82 -2.65
C MET A 30 -1.66 -9.78 -3.09
N GLY A 31 -0.40 -9.99 -2.75
CA GLY A 31 0.70 -9.16 -3.24
C GLY A 31 1.72 -8.78 -2.17
N GLU A 32 2.69 -7.99 -2.60
CA GLU A 32 3.81 -7.54 -1.76
C GLU A 32 3.44 -6.31 -0.91
N GLU A 33 2.48 -5.48 -1.38
CA GLU A 33 2.04 -4.30 -0.64
C GLU A 33 0.83 -4.63 0.24
N SER A 34 1.08 -4.77 1.52
CA SER A 34 0.04 -5.14 2.50
C SER A 34 -0.98 -4.04 2.76
N TYR A 35 -0.60 -2.79 2.58
CA TYR A 35 -1.45 -1.62 2.85
C TYR A 35 -2.81 -1.72 2.15
N TYR A 36 -2.81 -1.98 0.84
CA TYR A 36 -4.06 -2.07 0.08
C TYR A 36 -4.90 -3.29 0.45
N ILE A 37 -4.23 -4.42 0.77
CA ILE A 37 -4.90 -5.65 1.23
C ILE A 37 -5.64 -5.38 2.53
N ASP A 38 -4.98 -4.71 3.48
CA ASP A 38 -5.56 -4.36 4.76
C ASP A 38 -6.70 -3.36 4.60
N LYS A 39 -6.52 -2.29 3.83
CA LYS A 39 -7.57 -1.28 3.60
C LYS A 39 -8.85 -1.90 3.02
N ILE A 40 -8.75 -2.77 2.02
CA ILE A 40 -9.92 -3.45 1.44
C ILE A 40 -10.58 -4.38 2.47
N SER A 41 -9.79 -5.22 3.14
CA SER A 41 -10.33 -6.19 4.11
C SER A 41 -10.94 -5.52 5.33
N ASP A 42 -10.34 -4.43 5.81
CA ASP A 42 -10.85 -3.68 6.97
C ASP A 42 -12.11 -2.88 6.59
N TYR A 43 -12.18 -2.35 5.36
CA TYR A 43 -13.42 -1.75 4.87
C TYR A 43 -14.57 -2.76 4.84
N ILE A 44 -14.33 -3.98 4.32
CA ILE A 44 -15.33 -5.05 4.32
C ILE A 44 -15.73 -5.41 5.75
N ALA A 45 -14.77 -5.54 6.67
CA ALA A 45 -15.02 -5.88 8.08
C ALA A 45 -15.89 -4.84 8.80
N THR A 46 -15.77 -3.57 8.41
CA THR A 46 -16.40 -2.46 9.14
C THR A 46 -17.67 -1.91 8.49
N HIS A 47 -17.91 -2.16 7.19
CA HIS A 47 -19.01 -1.51 6.45
C HIS A 47 -20.05 -2.47 5.87
N VAL A 48 -19.78 -3.77 5.79
CA VAL A 48 -20.75 -4.75 5.25
C VAL A 48 -21.88 -4.97 6.25
N LEU A 49 -21.52 -5.27 7.49
CA LEU A 49 -22.43 -5.57 8.58
C LEU A 49 -22.60 -4.36 9.51
N LYS A 50 -23.80 -4.21 10.05
CA LYS A 50 -24.04 -3.27 11.13
C LYS A 50 -23.30 -3.75 12.40
N PRO A 51 -22.96 -2.84 13.34
CA PRO A 51 -22.25 -3.21 14.57
C PRO A 51 -22.89 -4.38 15.32
N GLU A 52 -24.21 -4.37 15.48
CA GLU A 52 -25.01 -5.36 16.18
C GLU A 52 -25.08 -6.73 15.48
N GLU A 53 -24.79 -6.78 14.17
CA GLU A 53 -24.82 -8.01 13.38
C GLU A 53 -23.49 -8.76 13.39
N ARG A 54 -22.37 -8.07 13.77
CA ARG A 54 -21.01 -8.59 13.62
C ARG A 54 -20.74 -9.80 14.49
N ASP A 55 -21.17 -9.81 15.72
CA ASP A 55 -20.89 -10.87 16.69
C ASP A 55 -21.33 -12.25 16.20
N PHE A 56 -22.40 -12.31 15.40
CA PHE A 56 -22.96 -13.56 14.89
C PHE A 56 -22.61 -13.85 13.42
N ASN A 57 -22.28 -12.80 12.64
CA ASN A 57 -22.14 -12.91 11.20
C ASN A 57 -20.74 -12.58 10.67
N GLN A 58 -19.81 -12.14 11.53
CA GLN A 58 -18.44 -11.87 11.15
C GLN A 58 -17.49 -12.88 11.77
N ASN A 59 -16.62 -13.46 10.95
CA ASN A 59 -15.57 -14.35 11.39
C ASN A 59 -14.23 -13.90 10.80
N ILE A 60 -13.33 -13.42 11.65
CA ILE A 60 -11.97 -13.00 11.25
C ILE A 60 -11.00 -13.97 11.90
N VAL A 61 -10.26 -14.71 11.07
CA VAL A 61 -9.33 -15.76 11.50
C VAL A 61 -7.98 -15.61 10.81
N PHE A 62 -6.94 -16.19 11.39
CA PHE A 62 -5.63 -16.28 10.75
C PHE A 62 -5.46 -17.64 10.06
N GLY A 63 -4.82 -17.63 8.88
CA GLY A 63 -4.62 -18.84 8.08
C GLY A 63 -3.83 -19.94 8.77
N ALA A 64 -2.99 -19.60 9.76
CA ALA A 64 -2.26 -20.56 10.56
C ALA A 64 -3.14 -21.33 11.57
N ASP A 65 -4.24 -20.72 12.03
CA ASP A 65 -5.07 -21.23 13.13
C ASP A 65 -6.24 -22.09 12.64
N VAL A 66 -6.49 -22.11 11.34
CA VAL A 66 -7.65 -22.78 10.74
C VAL A 66 -7.28 -23.62 9.51
N THR A 67 -8.16 -24.55 9.17
CA THR A 67 -8.09 -25.31 7.92
C THR A 67 -9.05 -24.74 6.88
N ALA A 68 -8.79 -25.01 5.59
CA ALA A 68 -9.68 -24.61 4.51
C ALA A 68 -11.10 -25.20 4.66
N SER A 69 -11.25 -26.40 5.23
CA SER A 69 -12.56 -27.00 5.50
C SER A 69 -13.34 -26.20 6.53
N GLN A 70 -12.72 -25.79 7.63
CA GLN A 70 -13.37 -24.95 8.66
C GLN A 70 -13.81 -23.60 8.11
N ILE A 71 -13.00 -23.00 7.19
CA ILE A 71 -13.38 -21.76 6.50
C ILE A 71 -14.60 -21.99 5.61
N VAL A 72 -14.64 -23.09 4.84
CA VAL A 72 -15.78 -23.44 3.99
C VAL A 72 -17.04 -23.68 4.82
N ASP A 73 -16.93 -24.37 5.95
CA ASP A 73 -18.07 -24.60 6.85
C ASP A 73 -18.60 -23.29 7.41
N SER A 74 -17.70 -22.38 7.85
CA SER A 74 -18.06 -21.03 8.26
C SER A 74 -18.72 -20.23 7.13
N ALA A 75 -18.21 -20.36 5.90
CA ALA A 75 -18.73 -19.63 4.73
C ALA A 75 -20.08 -20.17 4.22
N LYS A 76 -20.40 -21.43 4.53
CA LYS A 76 -21.69 -22.05 4.19
C LYS A 76 -22.77 -21.81 5.23
N ALA A 77 -22.42 -21.34 6.43
CA ALA A 77 -23.40 -21.06 7.46
C ALA A 77 -24.31 -19.89 7.04
N TYR A 78 -25.59 -20.00 7.29
CA TYR A 78 -26.54 -18.92 7.01
C TYR A 78 -26.31 -17.73 7.95
N PRO A 79 -26.50 -16.49 7.46
CA PRO A 79 -26.44 -15.32 8.33
C PRO A 79 -27.59 -15.34 9.35
N MET A 80 -27.31 -14.90 10.56
CA MET A 80 -28.27 -14.81 11.65
C MET A 80 -28.79 -13.37 11.74
N MET A 81 -30.09 -13.16 11.47
CA MET A 81 -30.72 -11.83 11.54
C MET A 81 -30.01 -10.72 10.74
N ALA A 82 -29.31 -11.09 9.68
CA ALA A 82 -28.56 -10.20 8.77
C ALA A 82 -28.69 -10.69 7.33
N GLU A 83 -28.43 -9.80 6.36
CA GLU A 83 -28.47 -10.17 4.93
C GLU A 83 -27.17 -10.87 4.49
N LYS A 84 -26.07 -10.59 5.16
CA LYS A 84 -24.75 -11.07 4.77
C LYS A 84 -24.02 -11.71 5.95
N ARG A 85 -23.13 -12.62 5.59
CA ARG A 85 -22.09 -13.19 6.45
C ARG A 85 -20.73 -12.79 5.89
N VAL A 86 -19.80 -12.43 6.76
CA VAL A 86 -18.43 -12.02 6.39
C VAL A 86 -17.42 -12.98 7.01
N VAL A 87 -16.58 -13.59 6.20
CA VAL A 87 -15.49 -14.46 6.63
C VAL A 87 -14.19 -13.90 6.07
N ILE A 88 -13.28 -13.47 6.94
CA ILE A 88 -11.99 -12.88 6.55
C ILE A 88 -10.87 -13.77 7.08
N VAL A 89 -10.03 -14.24 6.17
CA VAL A 89 -8.85 -15.03 6.49
C VAL A 89 -7.61 -14.15 6.31
N LYS A 90 -7.08 -13.65 7.43
CA LYS A 90 -5.81 -12.93 7.48
C LYS A 90 -4.66 -13.91 7.29
N GLU A 91 -3.58 -13.48 6.64
CA GLU A 91 -2.38 -14.30 6.39
C GLU A 91 -2.69 -15.66 5.74
N SER A 92 -3.53 -15.66 4.73
CA SER A 92 -3.97 -16.88 4.05
C SER A 92 -2.84 -17.66 3.35
N GLN A 93 -1.62 -17.11 3.25
CA GLN A 93 -0.42 -17.83 2.81
C GLN A 93 -0.05 -19.00 3.73
N ASN A 94 -0.47 -18.95 5.00
CA ASN A 94 -0.22 -20.01 5.99
C ASN A 94 -1.33 -21.07 6.02
N LEU A 95 -2.38 -20.91 5.21
CA LEU A 95 -3.52 -21.83 5.16
C LEU A 95 -3.16 -23.14 4.47
N LYS A 96 -3.53 -24.25 5.08
CA LYS A 96 -3.33 -25.60 4.54
C LYS A 96 -4.62 -26.16 3.92
N GLY A 97 -4.46 -27.02 2.92
CA GLY A 97 -5.58 -27.79 2.34
C GLY A 97 -6.53 -26.94 1.50
N THR A 98 -6.02 -26.10 0.59
CA THR A 98 -6.80 -25.15 -0.22
C THR A 98 -7.80 -25.78 -1.20
N GLU A 99 -7.79 -27.13 -1.39
CA GLU A 99 -8.67 -27.86 -2.30
C GLU A 99 -10.16 -27.73 -1.93
N ALA A 100 -10.45 -27.60 -0.64
CA ALA A 100 -11.82 -27.37 -0.16
C ALA A 100 -12.37 -26.01 -0.64
N LEU A 101 -11.52 -24.96 -0.64
CA LEU A 101 -11.86 -23.65 -1.16
C LEU A 101 -12.10 -23.65 -2.68
N GLU A 102 -11.31 -24.42 -3.44
CA GLU A 102 -11.51 -24.55 -4.90
C GLU A 102 -12.89 -25.08 -5.24
N LYS A 103 -13.40 -26.04 -4.45
CA LYS A 103 -14.77 -26.58 -4.63
C LYS A 103 -15.82 -25.55 -4.24
N TYR A 104 -15.64 -24.86 -3.12
CA TYR A 104 -16.57 -23.82 -2.66
C TYR A 104 -16.64 -22.64 -3.63
N PHE A 105 -15.53 -22.21 -4.18
CA PHE A 105 -15.45 -21.07 -5.10
C PHE A 105 -16.21 -21.26 -6.41
N LYS A 106 -16.42 -22.51 -6.86
CA LYS A 106 -17.22 -22.78 -8.06
C LYS A 106 -18.70 -22.49 -7.87
N ASN A 107 -19.19 -22.57 -6.64
CA ASN A 107 -20.60 -22.27 -6.31
C ASN A 107 -20.66 -21.65 -4.90
N PRO A 108 -20.22 -20.38 -4.75
CA PRO A 108 -20.19 -19.71 -3.47
C PRO A 108 -21.61 -19.37 -2.99
N VAL A 109 -21.78 -19.31 -1.68
CA VAL A 109 -23.05 -18.88 -1.08
C VAL A 109 -23.22 -17.38 -1.29
N ALA A 110 -24.31 -16.97 -1.94
CA ALA A 110 -24.57 -15.58 -2.33
C ALA A 110 -24.71 -14.62 -1.12
N SER A 111 -25.11 -15.13 0.04
CA SER A 111 -25.20 -14.36 1.28
C SER A 111 -23.86 -14.23 2.02
N THR A 112 -22.79 -14.87 1.55
CA THR A 112 -21.48 -14.83 2.21
C THR A 112 -20.47 -14.04 1.40
N ILE A 113 -19.66 -13.24 2.08
CA ILE A 113 -18.47 -12.58 1.53
C ILE A 113 -17.25 -13.23 2.16
N LEU A 114 -16.49 -13.98 1.37
CA LEU A 114 -15.27 -14.64 1.81
C LEU A 114 -14.05 -13.87 1.29
N VAL A 115 -13.19 -13.42 2.19
CA VAL A 115 -11.99 -12.64 1.89
C VAL A 115 -10.75 -13.44 2.29
N LEU A 116 -9.85 -13.67 1.34
CA LEU A 116 -8.53 -14.23 1.59
C LEU A 116 -7.47 -13.14 1.46
N CYS A 117 -6.79 -12.80 2.55
CA CYS A 117 -5.68 -11.84 2.57
C CYS A 117 -4.36 -12.62 2.51
N HIS A 118 -3.71 -12.62 1.34
CA HIS A 118 -2.45 -13.33 1.07
C HIS A 118 -1.33 -12.30 0.96
N LYS A 119 -0.59 -12.11 2.04
CA LYS A 119 0.47 -11.09 2.13
C LYS A 119 1.83 -11.65 1.75
N ASN A 120 2.77 -10.74 1.41
CA ASN A 120 4.17 -11.03 1.11
C ASN A 120 4.39 -11.98 -0.07
N GLY A 121 3.50 -11.92 -1.06
CA GLY A 121 3.60 -12.70 -2.28
C GLY A 121 2.28 -12.86 -3.00
N SER A 122 2.29 -13.62 -4.08
CA SER A 122 1.11 -13.85 -4.92
C SER A 122 0.87 -15.35 -5.10
N ILE A 123 -0.39 -15.72 -5.15
CA ILE A 123 -0.80 -17.07 -5.52
C ILE A 123 -0.56 -17.24 -7.03
N ASP A 124 0.11 -18.30 -7.44
CA ASP A 124 0.30 -18.61 -8.87
C ASP A 124 -1.07 -18.66 -9.57
N LYS A 125 -1.24 -17.79 -10.56
CA LYS A 125 -2.51 -17.64 -11.32
C LYS A 125 -2.94 -18.91 -12.06
N ARG A 126 -2.01 -19.87 -12.25
CA ARG A 126 -2.27 -21.21 -12.83
C ARG A 126 -2.87 -22.17 -11.83
N LYS A 127 -2.76 -21.91 -10.52
CA LYS A 127 -3.39 -22.77 -9.50
C LYS A 127 -4.90 -22.68 -9.64
N LYS A 128 -5.58 -23.82 -9.53
CA LYS A 128 -7.03 -23.97 -9.71
C LYS A 128 -7.87 -23.04 -8.83
N ILE A 129 -7.33 -22.61 -7.70
CA ILE A 129 -8.01 -21.69 -6.77
C ILE A 129 -8.36 -20.35 -7.44
N ILE A 130 -7.48 -19.79 -8.27
CA ILE A 130 -7.70 -18.51 -8.95
C ILE A 130 -8.82 -18.61 -10.00
N PRO A 131 -8.74 -19.51 -11.01
CA PRO A 131 -9.82 -19.63 -11.98
C PRO A 131 -11.15 -20.09 -11.36
N SER A 132 -11.12 -20.88 -10.27
CA SER A 132 -12.34 -21.24 -9.55
C SER A 132 -13.00 -20.04 -8.88
N ALA A 133 -12.23 -19.15 -8.26
CA ALA A 133 -12.75 -17.92 -7.67
C ALA A 133 -13.32 -16.97 -8.73
N GLN A 134 -12.66 -16.83 -9.88
CA GLN A 134 -13.16 -16.02 -11.00
C GLN A 134 -14.47 -16.57 -11.55
N ALA A 135 -14.58 -17.89 -11.73
CA ALA A 135 -15.81 -18.54 -12.17
C ALA A 135 -16.98 -18.34 -11.20
N GLY A 136 -16.70 -18.22 -9.91
CA GLY A 136 -17.69 -17.92 -8.87
C GLY A 136 -17.98 -16.43 -8.67
N GLY A 137 -17.56 -15.55 -9.59
CA GLY A 137 -17.76 -14.10 -9.49
C GLY A 137 -16.85 -13.38 -8.50
N GLY A 138 -15.71 -14.00 -8.19
CA GLY A 138 -14.73 -13.46 -7.24
C GLY A 138 -13.85 -12.36 -7.84
N VAL A 139 -13.47 -11.43 -7.00
CA VAL A 139 -12.48 -10.37 -7.26
C VAL A 139 -11.09 -10.87 -6.89
N ILE A 140 -10.17 -10.80 -7.86
CA ILE A 140 -8.75 -11.12 -7.65
C ILE A 140 -7.97 -9.80 -7.74
N PHE A 141 -7.39 -9.39 -6.62
CA PHE A 141 -6.58 -8.18 -6.52
C PHE A 141 -5.13 -8.54 -6.22
N GLU A 142 -4.21 -7.99 -6.97
CA GLU A 142 -2.78 -8.16 -6.75
C GLU A 142 -2.12 -6.80 -6.54
N SER A 143 -1.72 -6.54 -5.29
CA SER A 143 -1.00 -5.33 -4.91
C SER A 143 0.48 -5.43 -5.27
N LYS A 144 1.07 -4.32 -5.69
CA LYS A 144 2.51 -4.20 -5.96
C LYS A 144 3.08 -3.11 -5.08
N LYS A 145 4.32 -3.29 -4.65
CA LYS A 145 5.06 -2.20 -3.99
C LYS A 145 5.20 -1.03 -4.94
N LEU A 146 5.04 0.16 -4.42
CA LEU A 146 5.36 1.38 -5.14
C LEU A 146 6.87 1.56 -5.23
N TYR A 147 7.34 2.02 -6.38
CA TYR A 147 8.72 2.48 -6.51
C TYR A 147 8.88 3.86 -5.84
N GLU A 148 10.08 4.17 -5.37
CA GLU A 148 10.36 5.46 -4.71
C GLU A 148 9.91 6.67 -5.53
N ARG A 149 10.06 6.62 -6.85
CA ARG A 149 9.61 7.68 -7.78
C ARG A 149 8.09 7.90 -7.79
N GLU A 150 7.31 6.93 -7.33
CA GLU A 150 5.84 6.97 -7.31
C GLU A 150 5.29 7.52 -5.99
N LEU A 151 6.13 7.55 -4.94
CA LEU A 151 5.72 7.98 -3.59
C LEU A 151 5.23 9.43 -3.53
N PRO A 152 5.87 10.43 -4.19
CA PRO A 152 5.35 11.80 -4.18
C PRO A 152 3.94 11.90 -4.76
N GLY A 153 3.67 11.17 -5.86
CA GLY A 153 2.34 11.11 -6.47
C GLY A 153 1.29 10.42 -5.58
N PHE A 154 1.70 9.38 -4.85
CA PHE A 154 0.85 8.73 -3.85
C PHE A 154 0.51 9.71 -2.70
N ILE A 155 1.50 10.41 -2.15
CA ILE A 155 1.34 11.41 -1.08
C ILE A 155 0.36 12.50 -1.50
N GLU A 156 0.56 13.06 -2.70
CA GLU A 156 -0.31 14.09 -3.26
C GLU A 156 -1.75 13.60 -3.40
N THR A 157 -1.94 12.38 -3.92
CA THR A 157 -3.27 11.77 -4.09
C THR A 157 -3.94 11.50 -2.75
N TYR A 158 -3.19 10.98 -1.77
CA TYR A 158 -3.70 10.72 -0.43
C TYR A 158 -4.19 11.98 0.26
N LEU A 159 -3.39 13.04 0.28
CA LEU A 159 -3.77 14.32 0.90
C LEU A 159 -4.92 15.00 0.16
N ARG A 160 -4.97 14.90 -1.18
CA ARG A 160 -6.07 15.45 -1.99
C ARG A 160 -7.42 14.80 -1.67
N GLN A 161 -7.47 13.51 -1.35
CA GLN A 161 -8.68 12.82 -0.88
C GLN A 161 -9.23 13.44 0.43
N HIS A 162 -8.35 14.03 1.23
CA HIS A 162 -8.69 14.76 2.46
C HIS A 162 -8.77 16.28 2.27
N GLN A 163 -8.89 16.76 1.01
CA GLN A 163 -9.01 18.18 0.65
C GLN A 163 -7.79 19.05 1.05
N VAL A 164 -6.62 18.39 1.18
CA VAL A 164 -5.35 19.05 1.49
C VAL A 164 -4.43 18.97 0.27
N THR A 165 -3.75 20.09 -0.04
CA THR A 165 -2.73 20.17 -1.08
C THR A 165 -1.33 20.09 -0.47
N ILE A 166 -0.34 19.69 -1.25
CA ILE A 166 1.05 19.63 -0.81
C ILE A 166 1.99 20.21 -1.86
N GLU A 167 3.03 20.88 -1.41
CA GLU A 167 4.08 21.36 -2.31
C GLU A 167 4.97 20.19 -2.79
N PRO A 168 5.45 20.22 -4.06
CA PRO A 168 6.28 19.14 -4.58
C PRO A 168 7.53 18.86 -3.74
N LYS A 169 8.19 19.92 -3.20
CA LYS A 169 9.34 19.78 -2.31
C LYS A 169 8.95 19.07 -1.00
N ALA A 170 7.83 19.44 -0.41
CA ALA A 170 7.32 18.82 0.81
C ALA A 170 6.98 17.33 0.61
N ALA A 171 6.33 16.99 -0.52
CA ALA A 171 6.04 15.61 -0.87
C ALA A 171 7.31 14.76 -1.03
N GLN A 172 8.34 15.32 -1.69
CA GLN A 172 9.62 14.66 -1.84
C GLN A 172 10.34 14.46 -0.50
N MET A 173 10.33 15.47 0.39
CA MET A 173 10.91 15.36 1.74
C MET A 173 10.29 14.22 2.53
N ILE A 174 8.98 14.07 2.49
CA ILE A 174 8.27 12.97 3.17
C ILE A 174 8.65 11.62 2.54
N ALA A 175 8.62 11.53 1.20
CA ALA A 175 8.96 10.31 0.47
C ALA A 175 10.38 9.82 0.79
N ASP A 176 11.36 10.72 0.79
CA ASP A 176 12.76 10.40 1.07
C ASP A 176 12.99 9.98 2.53
N HIS A 177 12.21 10.56 3.46
CA HIS A 177 12.36 10.27 4.88
C HIS A 177 11.71 8.94 5.29
N VAL A 178 10.51 8.68 4.77
CA VAL A 178 9.72 7.51 5.19
C VAL A 178 10.03 6.29 4.33
N GLY A 179 10.29 6.50 3.04
CA GLY A 179 10.50 5.42 2.07
C GLY A 179 9.21 4.73 1.64
N ALA A 180 9.33 3.53 1.05
CA ALA A 180 8.25 2.81 0.38
C ALA A 180 7.34 2.00 1.33
N ASP A 181 7.42 2.19 2.64
CA ASP A 181 6.48 1.61 3.61
C ASP A 181 5.19 2.45 3.67
N LEU A 182 4.15 2.02 2.94
CA LEU A 182 2.90 2.77 2.84
C LEU A 182 2.13 2.86 4.17
N ASN A 183 2.25 1.88 5.06
CA ASN A 183 1.62 1.95 6.38
C ASN A 183 2.24 3.05 7.23
N ARG A 184 3.57 3.11 7.25
CA ARG A 184 4.29 4.18 7.92
C ARG A 184 4.04 5.52 7.24
N LEU A 185 4.07 5.57 5.92
CA LEU A 185 3.84 6.78 5.13
C LEU A 185 2.46 7.38 5.42
N THR A 186 1.41 6.58 5.36
CA THR A 186 0.05 7.07 5.65
C THR A 186 -0.13 7.49 7.11
N SER A 187 0.54 6.81 8.07
CA SER A 187 0.53 7.25 9.47
C SER A 187 1.16 8.63 9.66
N GLU A 188 2.24 8.95 8.93
CA GLU A 188 2.84 10.30 8.96
C GLU A 188 1.93 11.33 8.27
N LEU A 189 1.27 10.94 7.16
CA LEU A 189 0.29 11.82 6.49
C LEU A 189 -0.94 12.08 7.37
N ASP A 190 -1.43 11.08 8.11
CA ASP A 190 -2.55 11.25 9.05
C ASP A 190 -2.21 12.23 10.18
N LYS A 191 -0.97 12.22 10.68
CA LYS A 191 -0.50 13.23 11.65
C LYS A 191 -0.55 14.64 11.05
N LEU A 192 -0.11 14.81 9.79
CA LEU A 192 -0.20 16.10 9.10
C LEU A 192 -1.64 16.58 8.96
N LEU A 193 -2.58 15.66 8.65
CA LEU A 193 -4.01 15.98 8.54
C LEU A 193 -4.63 16.42 9.87
N LEU A 194 -4.13 15.88 10.98
CA LEU A 194 -4.57 16.26 12.33
C LEU A 194 -3.91 17.53 12.85
N SER A 195 -2.82 17.97 12.22
CA SER A 195 -2.07 19.15 12.65
C SER A 195 -2.84 20.46 12.37
N HIS A 196 -2.85 21.34 13.37
CA HIS A 196 -3.42 22.69 13.22
C HIS A 196 -2.67 23.57 12.21
N LEU A 197 -1.47 23.18 11.79
CA LEU A 197 -0.66 23.91 10.81
C LEU A 197 -1.16 23.72 9.38
N THR A 198 -1.92 22.68 9.12
CA THR A 198 -2.60 22.45 7.83
C THR A 198 -3.96 23.17 7.73
N THR A 199 -4.25 24.09 8.65
CA THR A 199 -5.54 24.81 8.71
C THR A 199 -5.89 25.57 7.41
N ASN A 200 -4.87 25.88 6.58
CA ASN A 200 -5.05 26.50 5.25
C ASN A 200 -5.18 25.44 4.12
N GLY A 201 -5.29 24.16 4.44
CA GLY A 201 -5.41 23.08 3.46
C GLY A 201 -4.17 22.88 2.58
N ARG A 202 -2.98 23.36 3.01
CA ARG A 202 -1.73 23.26 2.25
C ARG A 202 -0.57 22.82 3.14
N VAL A 203 0.15 21.79 2.71
CA VAL A 203 1.38 21.30 3.35
C VAL A 203 2.60 21.89 2.64
N THR A 204 3.40 22.66 3.39
CA THR A 204 4.67 23.25 2.93
C THR A 204 5.87 22.51 3.54
N PRO A 205 7.10 22.73 3.02
CA PRO A 205 8.32 22.19 3.65
C PRO A 205 8.47 22.55 5.13
N GLU A 206 8.03 23.75 5.55
CA GLU A 206 8.08 24.20 6.94
C GLU A 206 7.14 23.38 7.83
N VAL A 207 5.95 23.03 7.31
CA VAL A 207 5.00 22.17 8.03
C VAL A 207 5.59 20.77 8.19
N VAL A 208 6.20 20.21 7.15
CA VAL A 208 6.88 18.90 7.21
C VAL A 208 8.03 18.92 8.22
N GLU A 209 8.85 19.96 8.21
CA GLU A 209 9.94 20.13 9.16
C GLU A 209 9.44 20.13 10.61
N LYS A 210 8.37 20.85 10.89
CA LYS A 210 7.82 21.00 12.23
C LYS A 210 7.09 19.75 12.73
N GLU A 211 6.31 19.09 11.88
CA GLU A 211 5.42 17.99 12.28
C GLU A 211 6.08 16.60 12.15
N ILE A 212 6.92 16.42 11.14
CA ILE A 212 7.61 15.13 10.88
C ILE A 212 9.05 15.15 11.39
N GLY A 213 9.62 16.35 11.58
CA GLY A 213 10.99 16.50 12.06
C GLY A 213 12.05 16.36 10.97
N VAL A 214 11.68 16.47 9.70
CA VAL A 214 12.59 16.42 8.55
C VAL A 214 13.02 17.83 8.20
N SER A 215 14.30 18.15 8.39
CA SER A 215 14.79 19.48 8.02
C SER A 215 14.59 19.79 6.54
N LYS A 216 14.02 20.96 6.25
CA LYS A 216 13.80 21.44 4.87
C LYS A 216 15.11 21.80 4.16
N ASP A 217 16.16 22.11 4.94
CA ASP A 217 17.46 22.56 4.43
C ASP A 217 18.53 21.49 4.53
N PHE A 218 18.38 20.53 5.48
CA PHE A 218 19.34 19.46 5.75
C PHE A 218 18.66 18.10 5.67
N ASN A 219 18.48 17.60 4.43
CA ASN A 219 17.88 16.30 4.14
C ASN A 219 18.62 15.63 2.96
N ALA A 220 18.27 14.38 2.68
CA ALA A 220 18.90 13.59 1.63
C ALA A 220 18.79 14.25 0.24
N PHE A 221 17.65 14.89 -0.05
CA PHE A 221 17.42 15.58 -1.32
C PHE A 221 18.34 16.79 -1.48
N GLU A 222 18.48 17.61 -0.43
CA GLU A 222 19.36 18.77 -0.43
C GLU A 222 20.84 18.36 -0.50
N LEU A 223 21.24 17.24 0.13
CA LEU A 223 22.58 16.68 -0.02
C LEU A 223 22.86 16.24 -1.44
N ARG A 224 21.93 15.50 -2.07
CA ARG A 224 22.06 15.09 -3.47
C ARG A 224 22.19 16.31 -4.38
N ASN A 225 21.35 17.32 -4.22
CA ASN A 225 21.41 18.54 -5.00
C ASN A 225 22.75 19.27 -4.82
N ALA A 226 23.22 19.40 -3.60
CA ALA A 226 24.53 20.00 -3.33
C ALA A 226 25.67 19.26 -4.04
N ILE A 227 25.62 17.92 -4.09
CA ILE A 227 26.59 17.10 -4.84
C ILE A 227 26.47 17.34 -6.34
N ILE A 228 25.24 17.33 -6.90
CA ILE A 228 24.98 17.55 -8.33
C ILE A 228 25.51 18.91 -8.79
N TYR A 229 25.19 19.96 -8.02
CA TYR A 229 25.60 21.33 -8.33
C TYR A 229 27.01 21.68 -7.87
N ARG A 230 27.75 20.70 -7.28
CA ARG A 230 29.11 20.87 -6.74
C ARG A 230 29.21 21.95 -5.65
N ASP A 231 28.12 22.16 -4.90
CA ASP A 231 28.12 23.03 -3.74
C ASP A 231 28.75 22.30 -2.54
N ILE A 232 30.09 22.34 -2.50
CA ILE A 232 30.90 21.64 -1.50
C ILE A 232 30.59 22.17 -0.10
N TYR A 233 30.33 23.48 0.03
CA TYR A 233 30.03 24.09 1.32
C TYR A 233 28.72 23.56 1.89
N LYS A 234 27.64 23.60 1.08
CA LYS A 234 26.33 23.10 1.49
C LYS A 234 26.36 21.60 1.77
N ALA A 235 27.04 20.81 0.94
CA ALA A 235 27.19 19.37 1.16
C ALA A 235 27.83 19.08 2.52
N ASN A 236 28.94 19.76 2.86
CA ASN A 236 29.59 19.60 4.15
C ASN A 236 28.75 20.06 5.33
N LEU A 237 27.96 21.13 5.19
CA LEU A 237 27.01 21.57 6.23
C LEU A 237 25.95 20.49 6.50
N ILE A 238 25.40 19.88 5.45
CA ILE A 238 24.39 18.83 5.60
C ILE A 238 25.00 17.59 6.27
N ILE A 239 26.18 17.16 5.85
CA ILE A 239 26.89 16.02 6.44
C ILE A 239 27.14 16.28 7.95
N LYS A 240 27.64 17.47 8.29
CA LYS A 240 27.90 17.86 9.68
C LYS A 240 26.63 17.95 10.52
N TYR A 241 25.51 18.37 9.91
CA TYR A 241 24.21 18.38 10.59
C TYR A 241 23.78 16.97 10.99
N PHE A 242 23.91 15.97 10.11
CA PHE A 242 23.55 14.58 10.43
C PHE A 242 24.52 13.92 11.40
N ASP A 243 25.80 14.25 11.34
CA ASP A 243 26.80 13.79 12.30
C ASP A 243 26.47 14.27 13.72
N ASN A 244 26.04 15.51 13.85
CA ASN A 244 25.66 16.11 15.13
C ASN A 244 24.22 15.77 15.58
N ASN A 245 23.37 15.25 14.71
CA ASN A 245 21.95 14.96 14.98
C ASN A 245 21.58 13.53 14.58
N PRO A 246 22.05 12.48 15.27
CA PRO A 246 21.78 11.08 14.91
C PRO A 246 20.29 10.73 14.85
N LYS A 247 19.44 11.49 15.54
CA LYS A 247 17.98 11.33 15.52
C LYS A 247 17.33 11.82 14.21
N ALA A 248 17.98 12.72 13.48
CA ALA A 248 17.48 13.24 12.21
C ALA A 248 17.67 12.24 11.04
N GLY A 249 18.41 11.17 11.26
CA GLY A 249 18.70 10.12 10.28
C GLY A 249 20.17 9.74 10.29
N SER A 250 20.50 8.60 9.71
CA SER A 250 21.87 8.12 9.56
C SER A 250 22.43 8.53 8.21
N LEU A 251 23.68 8.99 8.15
CA LEU A 251 24.41 9.20 6.89
C LEU A 251 24.41 7.96 5.99
N PHE A 252 24.40 6.77 6.58
CA PHE A 252 24.31 5.51 5.83
C PHE A 252 23.01 5.34 5.06
N SER A 253 21.93 5.98 5.50
CA SER A 253 20.63 5.93 4.78
C SER A 253 20.67 6.68 3.45
N PHE A 254 21.62 7.58 3.23
CA PHE A 254 21.77 8.35 1.99
C PHE A 254 22.64 7.65 0.94
N LEU A 255 23.44 6.67 1.34
CA LEU A 255 24.36 5.97 0.42
C LEU A 255 23.62 5.29 -0.74
N PRO A 256 22.51 4.57 -0.53
CA PRO A 256 21.77 3.97 -1.65
C PRO A 256 21.27 4.99 -2.66
N MET A 257 20.77 6.15 -2.20
CA MET A 257 20.28 7.22 -3.08
C MET A 257 21.42 7.83 -3.90
N ILE A 258 22.55 8.12 -3.27
CA ILE A 258 23.74 8.66 -3.95
C ILE A 258 24.29 7.63 -4.94
N PHE A 259 24.36 6.36 -4.54
CA PHE A 259 24.78 5.26 -5.42
C PHE A 259 23.90 5.17 -6.66
N THR A 260 22.57 5.11 -6.48
CA THR A 260 21.60 5.05 -7.58
C THR A 260 21.71 6.26 -8.51
N TYR A 261 21.97 7.46 -7.96
CA TYR A 261 22.20 8.64 -8.78
C TYR A 261 23.43 8.48 -9.70
N PHE A 262 24.57 8.07 -9.17
CA PHE A 262 25.78 7.87 -9.97
C PHE A 262 25.66 6.69 -10.94
N GLU A 263 24.99 5.60 -10.54
CA GLU A 263 24.68 4.46 -11.40
C GLU A 263 23.85 4.91 -12.62
N ASN A 264 22.78 5.65 -12.40
CA ASN A 264 21.94 6.20 -13.47
C ASN A 264 22.73 7.16 -14.37
N LEU A 265 23.61 7.98 -13.79
CA LEU A 265 24.48 8.89 -14.54
C LEU A 265 25.45 8.10 -15.44
N MET A 266 26.04 7.02 -14.94
CA MET A 266 26.91 6.13 -15.74
C MET A 266 26.09 5.44 -16.84
N ILE A 267 24.92 4.91 -16.55
CA ILE A 267 24.04 4.29 -17.56
C ILE A 267 23.70 5.30 -18.65
N ALA A 268 23.32 6.52 -18.29
CA ALA A 268 23.02 7.59 -19.24
C ALA A 268 24.26 7.99 -20.07
N TYR A 269 25.47 8.01 -19.46
CA TYR A 269 26.69 8.34 -20.13
C TYR A 269 27.09 7.31 -21.19
N TYR A 270 26.89 6.02 -20.94
CA TYR A 270 27.22 4.91 -21.83
C TYR A 270 26.05 4.46 -22.71
N ALA A 271 24.89 5.12 -22.65
CA ALA A 271 23.73 4.77 -23.47
C ALA A 271 24.05 4.95 -24.98
N PRO A 272 23.67 3.99 -25.84
CA PRO A 272 24.07 3.99 -27.28
C PRO A 272 23.43 5.13 -28.10
N ASN A 273 22.37 5.80 -27.59
CA ASN A 273 21.64 6.88 -28.29
C ASN A 273 21.83 8.25 -27.62
N ARG A 274 23.03 8.60 -27.21
CA ARG A 274 23.34 9.81 -26.46
C ARG A 274 22.97 11.14 -27.19
N ASN A 275 22.77 11.12 -28.52
CA ASN A 275 22.56 12.30 -29.36
C ASN A 275 21.12 12.54 -29.81
N ASN A 276 20.14 11.76 -29.33
CA ASN A 276 18.74 12.05 -29.60
C ASN A 276 18.19 12.94 -28.46
N GLU A 277 18.43 14.23 -28.55
CA GLU A 277 17.62 15.26 -27.95
C GLU A 277 16.25 15.26 -28.68
N ASN A 278 15.22 14.68 -28.06
CA ASN A 278 13.81 14.98 -28.32
C ASN A 278 13.06 14.92 -27.00
#